data_e2be2456a2274addc26e1b372d05d00c
#
_entry.id   e2be2456a2274addc26e1b372d05d00c
#
_cell.length_a   1.000
_cell.length_b   1.000
_cell.length_c   1.000
_cell.angle_alpha   90.00
_cell.angle_beta   90.00
_cell.angle_gamma   90.00
#
_symmetry.space_group_name_H-M   'P 1'
#
loop_
_entity.id
_entity.type
_entity.pdbx_description
1 polymer ?
#
loop_
_entity_poly.entity_id
_entity_poly.type
_entity_poly.pdbx_seq_one_letter_code
_entity_poly.pdbx_strand_id
1 'polypeptide(L)' 'MAIIPINELEAAINYWRGHSPSSGDELSLCKEASALSRPYALLIVQRQSGVPIEQLDDEARAAWEAYERFKKDIRD' A
#
# COMPACT_ATOMS: atom_id res chain seq x y z
N MET A 1 18.64 -0.94 1.07
CA MET A 1 17.58 -1.78 1.49
C MET A 1 16.54 -1.00 2.24
N ALA A 2 15.33 -0.98 1.77
CA ALA A 2 14.31 -0.12 2.35
C ALA A 2 13.28 -0.96 3.07
N ILE A 3 12.90 -0.50 4.25
CA ILE A 3 11.86 -1.14 5.03
C ILE A 3 10.68 -0.18 5.04
N ILE A 4 9.50 -0.68 4.71
CA ILE A 4 8.30 0.13 4.72
C ILE A 4 7.65 -0.05 6.09
N PRO A 5 7.56 1.01 6.89
CA PRO A 5 6.89 0.88 8.18
C PRO A 5 5.41 0.57 7.99
N ILE A 6 4.83 -0.12 8.94
CA ILE A 6 3.44 -0.54 8.82
C ILE A 6 2.51 0.65 8.69
N ASN A 7 2.78 1.74 9.39
CA ASN A 7 1.91 2.91 9.29
C ASN A 7 2.00 3.57 7.91
N GLU A 8 3.17 3.50 7.27
CA GLU A 8 3.28 4.02 5.91
C GLU A 8 2.55 3.12 4.92
N LEU A 9 2.60 1.83 5.14
CA LEU A 9 1.88 0.90 4.29
C LEU A 9 0.39 1.14 4.41
N GLU A 10 -0.07 1.37 5.62
CA GLU A 10 -1.47 1.67 5.85
C GLU A 10 -1.87 2.96 5.13
N ALA A 11 -1.01 3.96 5.17
CA ALA A 11 -1.30 5.22 4.50
C ALA A 11 -1.40 5.02 2.99
N ALA A 12 -0.56 4.17 2.44
CA ALA A 12 -0.61 3.90 1.01
C ALA A 12 -1.92 3.19 0.64
N ILE A 13 -2.34 2.25 1.47
CA ILE A 13 -3.59 1.56 1.21
C ILE A 13 -4.75 2.55 1.23
N ASN A 14 -4.76 3.43 2.21
CA ASN A 14 -5.82 4.43 2.31
C ASN A 14 -5.79 5.39 1.13
N TYR A 15 -4.61 5.74 0.68
CA TYR A 15 -4.50 6.60 -0.49
C TYR A 15 -5.17 5.96 -1.70
N TRP A 16 -4.88 4.68 -1.94
CA TRP A 16 -5.43 4.01 -3.10
C TRP A 16 -6.94 3.82 -2.99
N ARG A 17 -7.41 3.54 -1.78
CA ARG A 17 -8.84 3.37 -1.57
C ARG A 17 -9.60 4.66 -1.85
N GLY A 18 -9.04 5.78 -1.45
CA GLY A 18 -9.69 7.05 -1.71
C GLY A 18 -9.51 7.55 -3.11
N HIS A 19 -8.40 7.17 -3.74
CA HIS A 19 -8.08 7.67 -5.05
C HIS A 19 -8.89 6.97 -6.14
N SER A 20 -9.29 5.75 -5.90
CA SER A 20 -9.99 4.99 -6.88
C SER A 20 -11.37 4.65 -6.37
N PRO A 21 -12.28 5.56 -6.41
CA PRO A 21 -13.59 5.32 -5.85
C PRO A 21 -14.28 4.24 -6.63
N SER A 22 -14.66 3.25 -5.97
CA SER A 22 -15.35 2.22 -6.61
C SER A 22 -16.73 2.68 -6.89
N SER A 23 -17.17 2.57 -8.03
CA SER A 23 -18.44 3.04 -8.38
C SER A 23 -19.46 2.10 -7.85
N GLY A 24 -19.78 2.21 -6.65
CA GLY A 24 -20.89 1.50 -6.11
C GLY A 24 -20.62 0.13 -5.56
N ASP A 25 -19.42 -0.30 -5.60
CA ASP A 25 -19.12 -1.60 -5.06
C ASP A 25 -18.12 -1.46 -3.94
N GLU A 26 -18.60 -1.27 -2.76
CA GLU A 26 -17.74 -0.99 -1.66
C GLU A 26 -16.96 -2.15 -1.21
N LEU A 27 -17.28 -3.34 -1.63
CA LEU A 27 -16.52 -4.49 -1.21
C LEU A 27 -15.32 -4.73 -2.07
N SER A 28 -15.20 -4.06 -3.20
CA SER A 28 -14.07 -4.29 -4.04
C SER A 28 -13.02 -3.25 -3.84
N LEU A 29 -11.86 -3.65 -3.46
CA LEU A 29 -10.72 -2.77 -3.39
C LEU A 29 -10.14 -2.64 -4.78
N CYS A 30 -9.55 -1.49 -5.06
CA CYS A 30 -8.84 -1.38 -6.32
C CYS A 30 -7.63 -2.32 -6.29
N LYS A 31 -7.09 -2.59 -7.45
CA LYS A 31 -6.00 -3.53 -7.57
C LYS A 31 -4.83 -3.16 -6.68
N GLU A 32 -4.49 -1.89 -6.67
CA GLU A 32 -3.36 -1.42 -5.90
C GLU A 32 -3.59 -1.57 -4.41
N ALA A 33 -4.77 -1.19 -3.94
CA ALA A 33 -5.05 -1.32 -2.52
C ALA A 33 -5.08 -2.78 -2.11
N SER A 34 -5.64 -3.62 -2.95
CA SER A 34 -5.69 -5.04 -2.67
C SER A 34 -4.30 -5.64 -2.59
N ALA A 35 -3.43 -5.26 -3.52
CA ALA A 35 -2.07 -5.79 -3.53
C ALA A 35 -1.32 -5.38 -2.28
N LEU A 36 -1.49 -4.15 -1.83
CA LEU A 36 -0.80 -3.68 -0.63
C LEU A 36 -1.40 -4.24 0.65
N SER A 37 -2.66 -4.64 0.60
CA SER A 37 -3.31 -5.19 1.80
C SER A 37 -2.72 -6.53 2.21
N ARG A 38 -2.22 -7.30 1.28
CA ARG A 38 -1.68 -8.60 1.62
C ARG A 38 -0.48 -8.52 2.53
N PRO A 39 0.56 -7.77 2.17
CA PRO A 39 1.69 -7.65 3.09
C PRO A 39 1.31 -6.96 4.38
N TYR A 40 0.36 -6.02 4.31
CA TYR A 40 -0.10 -5.36 5.52
C TYR A 40 -0.71 -6.35 6.51
N ALA A 41 -1.56 -7.24 6.02
CA ALA A 41 -2.17 -8.23 6.88
C ALA A 41 -1.12 -9.17 7.48
N LEU A 42 -0.12 -9.52 6.70
CA LEU A 42 0.95 -10.37 7.22
C LEU A 42 1.72 -9.69 8.33
N LEU A 43 1.97 -8.40 8.18
CA LEU A 43 2.66 -7.68 9.25
C LEU A 43 1.88 -7.72 10.54
N ILE A 44 0.57 -7.58 10.46
CA ILE A 44 -0.25 -7.62 11.64
C ILE A 44 -0.23 -8.99 12.29
N VAL A 45 -0.39 -10.02 11.49
CA VAL A 45 -0.39 -11.39 12.01
C VAL A 45 0.94 -11.75 12.62
N GLN A 46 2.03 -11.32 12.01
CA GLN A 46 3.36 -11.63 12.49
C GLN A 46 3.88 -10.63 13.50
N ARG A 47 3.10 -9.61 13.79
CA ARG A 47 3.48 -8.57 14.74
C ARG A 47 4.78 -7.90 14.37
N GLN A 48 4.93 -7.62 13.09
CA GLN A 48 6.11 -6.93 12.60
C GLN A 48 5.79 -5.48 12.38
N SER A 49 6.80 -4.64 12.51
CA SER A 49 6.57 -3.20 12.37
C SER A 49 6.81 -2.70 10.96
N GLY A 50 7.31 -3.52 10.07
CA GLY A 50 7.55 -3.10 8.70
C GLY A 50 7.92 -4.26 7.83
N VAL A 51 7.92 -4.02 6.51
CA VAL A 51 8.22 -5.05 5.54
C VAL A 51 9.29 -4.55 4.59
N PRO A 52 10.29 -5.37 4.26
CA PRO A 52 11.28 -4.96 3.26
C PRO A 52 10.60 -4.83 1.90
N ILE A 53 10.99 -3.82 1.16
CA ILE A 53 10.37 -3.57 -0.12
C ILE A 53 10.57 -4.75 -1.07
N GLU A 54 11.64 -5.49 -0.89
CA GLU A 54 11.91 -6.63 -1.74
C GLU A 54 10.93 -7.77 -1.53
N GLN A 55 10.23 -7.77 -0.42
CA GLN A 55 9.25 -8.81 -0.17
C GLN A 55 7.92 -8.53 -0.82
N LEU A 56 7.73 -7.36 -1.35
CA LEU A 56 6.49 -7.05 -2.05
C LEU A 56 6.52 -7.73 -3.42
N ASP A 57 5.38 -8.28 -3.82
CA ASP A 57 5.31 -8.81 -5.17
C ASP A 57 5.26 -7.66 -6.17
N ASP A 58 5.23 -7.97 -7.44
CA ASP A 58 5.34 -6.94 -8.47
C ASP A 58 4.21 -5.93 -8.37
N GLU A 59 3.02 -6.39 -8.14
CA GLU A 59 1.87 -5.50 -8.06
C GLU A 59 1.94 -4.61 -6.83
N ALA A 60 2.30 -5.18 -5.71
CA ALA A 60 2.37 -4.40 -4.49
C ALA A 60 3.51 -3.38 -4.57
N ARG A 61 4.62 -3.79 -5.16
CA ARG A 61 5.74 -2.88 -5.28
C ARG A 61 5.40 -1.72 -6.21
N ALA A 62 4.74 -2.02 -7.32
CA ALA A 62 4.36 -0.97 -8.25
C ALA A 62 3.39 0.01 -7.59
N ALA A 63 2.46 -0.50 -6.81
CA ALA A 63 1.52 0.36 -6.11
C ALA A 63 2.23 1.23 -5.09
N TRP A 64 3.18 0.64 -4.38
CA TRP A 64 3.92 1.40 -3.38
C TRP A 64 4.76 2.50 -4.03
N GLU A 65 5.42 2.18 -5.12
CA GLU A 65 6.25 3.16 -5.80
C GLU A 65 5.42 4.29 -6.38
N ALA A 66 4.24 3.99 -6.89
CA ALA A 66 3.37 5.04 -7.39
C ALA A 66 2.91 5.94 -6.26
N TYR A 67 2.60 5.37 -5.10
CA TYR A 67 2.22 6.16 -3.95
C TYR A 67 3.37 7.07 -3.50
N GLU A 68 4.57 6.54 -3.49
CA GLU A 68 5.72 7.35 -3.10
C GLU A 68 5.94 8.51 -4.06
N ARG A 69 5.74 8.27 -5.34
CA ARG A 69 5.88 9.31 -6.33
C ARG A 69 4.83 10.39 -6.13
N PHE A 70 3.61 9.99 -5.80
CA PHE A 70 2.55 10.92 -5.51
C PHE A 70 2.88 11.77 -4.28
N LYS A 71 3.39 11.14 -3.26
CA LYS A 71 3.79 11.86 -2.04
C LYS A 71 4.85 12.91 -2.35
N LYS A 72 5.80 12.57 -3.17
CA LYS A 72 6.85 13.50 -3.50
C LYS A 72 6.30 14.69 -4.25
N ASP A 73 5.39 14.45 -5.17
CA ASP A 73 4.84 15.54 -5.93
C ASP A 73 4.04 16.49 -5.08
N ILE A 74 3.30 15.98 -4.15
CA ILE A 74 2.48 16.81 -3.33
C ILE A 74 3.25 17.60 -2.36
N ARG A 75 4.35 17.08 -1.93
CA ARG A 75 5.03 17.67 -0.90
C ARG A 75 5.68 18.95 -1.24
N ASP A 76 6.03 19.32 -2.08
CA ASP A 76 6.68 20.51 -2.32
C ASP A 76 6.76 21.43 -1.24
#